data_23761576c9ea69f7b441652d78295bbe
#
_entry.id   23761576c9ea69f7b441652d78295bbe
#
_cell.length_a   1.000
_cell.length_b   1.000
_cell.length_c   1.000
_cell.angle_alpha   90.00
_cell.angle_beta   90.00
_cell.angle_gamma   90.00
#
_symmetry.space_group_name_H-M   'P 1'
#
loop_
_entity.id
_entity.type
_entity.pdbx_description
1 polymer ?
#
loop_
_entity_poly.entity_id
_entity_poly.type
_entity_poly.pdbx_seq_one_letter_code
_entity_poly.pdbx_strand_id
1 'polypeptide(L)'
;MFNYNLIYYVKKFIGFCIVSFFFSCHTLPAPEWIINQPVDNDYWYGYGIVQKSFKGSLREEARKRAIDEIASQISIDITSNFKTSITEKNYSIKEYTESISEVRVNANLEHIEIVGTYKDKEEITLFARLKKGTYYETIRRKRANAVETAIGYVE
;
A
#
# COMPACT_ATOMS: atom_id res chain seq x y z
N MET A 1 68.82 9.32 20.35
CA MET A 1 67.80 10.06 21.08
C MET A 1 66.51 9.87 20.29
N PHE A 2 65.67 8.88 20.62
CA PHE A 2 64.43 8.58 19.88
C PHE A 2 63.38 9.62 20.22
N ASN A 3 62.76 10.18 19.18
CA ASN A 3 61.86 11.32 19.27
C ASN A 3 60.46 10.85 19.75
N TYR A 4 60.24 10.76 21.05
CA TYR A 4 58.99 10.32 21.69
C TYR A 4 57.78 11.12 21.25
N ASN A 5 57.94 12.36 20.81
CA ASN A 5 56.88 13.20 20.29
C ASN A 5 56.31 12.68 18.98
N LEU A 6 57.13 12.15 18.08
CA LEU A 6 56.69 11.62 16.80
C LEU A 6 55.77 10.39 16.98
N ILE A 7 56.13 9.50 17.91
CA ILE A 7 55.34 8.31 18.22
C ILE A 7 53.97 8.66 18.81
N TYR A 8 53.93 9.71 19.64
CA TYR A 8 52.68 10.21 20.24
C TYR A 8 51.73 10.77 19.18
N TYR A 9 52.20 11.56 18.24
CA TYR A 9 51.40 12.10 17.15
C TYR A 9 50.91 11.02 16.17
N VAL A 10 51.74 10.03 15.85
CA VAL A 10 51.40 8.91 15.00
C VAL A 10 50.30 8.06 15.63
N LYS A 11 50.37 7.74 16.92
CA LYS A 11 49.33 7.02 17.67
C LYS A 11 48.00 7.79 17.69
N LYS A 12 48.04 9.10 17.89
CA LYS A 12 46.86 9.97 17.91
C LYS A 12 46.20 10.08 16.53
N PHE A 13 47.01 10.11 15.46
CA PHE A 13 46.53 10.15 14.10
C PHE A 13 45.91 8.83 13.66
N ILE A 14 46.49 7.70 14.02
CA ILE A 14 45.92 6.36 13.75
C ILE A 14 44.64 6.16 14.53
N GLY A 15 44.53 6.59 15.79
CA GLY A 15 43.30 6.54 16.58
C GLY A 15 42.16 7.36 15.96
N PHE A 16 42.47 8.53 15.39
CA PHE A 16 41.48 9.39 14.72
C PHE A 16 40.99 8.80 13.41
N CYS A 17 41.87 8.18 12.61
CA CYS A 17 41.48 7.50 11.37
C CYS A 17 40.60 6.26 11.61
N ILE A 18 40.81 5.51 12.69
CA ILE A 18 39.99 4.32 13.00
C ILE A 18 38.58 4.70 13.40
N VAL A 19 38.38 5.80 14.12
CA VAL A 19 37.04 6.28 14.52
C VAL A 19 36.23 6.75 13.32
N SER A 20 36.86 7.28 12.27
CA SER A 20 36.17 7.76 11.05
C SER A 20 35.60 6.64 10.19
N PHE A 21 36.07 5.41 10.33
CA PHE A 21 35.62 4.27 9.52
C PHE A 21 34.28 3.65 9.98
N PHE A 22 33.79 3.98 11.17
CA PHE A 22 32.56 3.42 11.71
C PHE A 22 31.27 4.19 11.36
N PHE A 23 31.37 5.33 10.68
CA PHE A 23 30.21 6.07 10.18
C PHE A 23 29.84 5.68 8.74
N SER A 24 29.92 4.40 8.40
CA SER A 24 29.24 3.89 7.21
C SER A 24 27.74 3.95 7.46
N CYS A 25 27.08 4.96 6.89
CA CYS A 25 25.62 5.02 6.81
C CYS A 25 25.14 3.76 6.07
N HIS A 26 24.76 2.72 6.79
CA HIS A 26 24.08 1.57 6.23
C HIS A 26 22.65 2.02 5.83
N THR A 27 22.47 2.38 4.59
CA THR A 27 21.13 2.38 3.98
C THR A 27 20.68 0.93 3.96
N LEU A 28 19.60 0.63 4.69
CA LEU A 28 18.99 -0.69 4.66
C LEU A 28 18.62 -1.00 3.19
N PRO A 29 18.93 -2.20 2.70
CA PRO A 29 18.53 -2.59 1.36
C PRO A 29 17.01 -2.50 1.21
N ALA A 30 16.55 -2.11 0.02
CA ALA A 30 15.12 -2.09 -0.26
C ALA A 30 14.52 -3.49 -0.07
N PRO A 31 13.37 -3.60 0.60
CA PRO A 31 12.71 -4.88 0.80
C PRO A 31 12.30 -5.50 -0.55
N GLU A 32 12.17 -6.83 -0.58
CA GLU A 32 11.91 -7.57 -1.81
C GLU A 32 10.64 -7.11 -2.54
N TRP A 33 9.59 -6.73 -1.81
CA TRP A 33 8.34 -6.25 -2.39
C TRP A 33 8.46 -4.87 -3.09
N ILE A 34 9.56 -4.12 -2.87
CA ILE A 34 9.91 -2.92 -3.63
C ILE A 34 10.57 -3.32 -4.96
N ILE A 35 11.45 -4.33 -4.93
CA ILE A 35 12.25 -4.76 -6.09
C ILE A 35 11.40 -5.66 -6.99
N ASN A 36 10.70 -6.62 -6.40
CA ASN A 36 9.84 -7.59 -7.06
C ASN A 36 8.43 -7.46 -6.51
N GLN A 37 7.58 -6.75 -7.24
CA GLN A 37 6.18 -6.62 -6.84
C GLN A 37 5.51 -8.01 -6.89
N PRO A 38 4.86 -8.46 -5.80
CA PRO A 38 4.19 -9.74 -5.79
C PRO A 38 3.04 -9.75 -6.80
N VAL A 39 2.90 -10.85 -7.53
CA VAL A 39 1.80 -11.09 -8.45
C VAL A 39 1.06 -12.33 -7.96
N ASP A 40 -0.11 -12.14 -7.38
CA ASP A 40 -0.99 -13.21 -6.91
C ASP A 40 -2.43 -12.87 -7.29
N ASN A 41 -3.08 -13.77 -7.99
CA ASN A 41 -4.45 -13.58 -8.46
C ASN A 41 -5.49 -13.53 -7.34
N ASP A 42 -5.14 -13.97 -6.13
CA ASP A 42 -6.03 -13.97 -4.95
C ASP A 42 -6.06 -12.62 -4.23
N TYR A 43 -5.19 -11.68 -4.59
CA TYR A 43 -5.09 -10.39 -3.93
C TYR A 43 -5.18 -9.22 -4.91
N TRP A 44 -5.68 -8.09 -4.41
CA TRP A 44 -5.38 -6.77 -4.95
C TRP A 44 -4.27 -6.14 -4.10
N TYR A 45 -3.37 -5.45 -4.77
CA TYR A 45 -2.21 -4.81 -4.15
C TYR A 45 -2.26 -3.30 -4.34
N GLY A 46 -1.80 -2.55 -3.34
CA GLY A 46 -1.71 -1.10 -3.43
C GLY A 46 -0.39 -0.58 -2.89
N TYR A 47 0.17 0.37 -3.62
CA TYR A 47 1.40 1.07 -3.26
C TYR A 47 1.13 2.56 -3.11
N GLY A 48 1.30 3.07 -1.91
CA GLY A 48 1.18 4.49 -1.64
C GLY A 48 2.56 5.12 -1.52
N ILE A 49 2.96 5.94 -2.50
CA ILE A 49 4.25 6.62 -2.53
C ILE A 49 4.03 8.10 -2.25
N VAL A 50 4.77 8.64 -1.28
CA VAL A 50 4.68 10.06 -0.89
C VAL A 50 6.07 10.63 -0.71
N GLN A 51 6.34 11.73 -1.39
CA GLN A 51 7.58 12.48 -1.28
C GLN A 51 7.68 13.16 0.09
N LYS A 52 8.88 13.19 0.69
CA LYS A 52 9.12 13.84 2.00
C LYS A 52 8.86 15.35 2.02
N SER A 53 8.79 15.98 0.86
CA SER A 53 8.38 17.39 0.70
C SER A 53 6.90 17.64 0.97
N PHE A 54 6.08 16.60 1.03
CA PHE A 54 4.63 16.69 1.32
C PHE A 54 4.38 17.29 2.70
N LYS A 55 3.47 18.29 2.75
CA LYS A 55 3.07 18.94 4.00
C LYS A 55 1.92 18.18 4.63
N GLY A 56 2.21 17.36 5.63
CA GLY A 56 1.23 16.56 6.36
C GLY A 56 1.80 15.24 6.86
N SER A 57 0.93 14.35 7.31
CA SER A 57 1.32 13.01 7.73
C SER A 57 1.65 12.15 6.51
N LEU A 58 2.93 11.95 6.25
CA LEU A 58 3.41 11.13 5.12
C LEU A 58 2.83 9.72 5.15
N ARG A 59 2.72 9.14 6.35
CA ARG A 59 2.23 7.77 6.51
C ARG A 59 0.74 7.65 6.20
N GLU A 60 -0.06 8.60 6.66
CA GLU A 60 -1.50 8.61 6.40
C GLU A 60 -1.79 8.85 4.91
N GLU A 61 -1.05 9.77 4.30
CA GLU A 61 -1.18 10.01 2.86
C GLU A 61 -0.74 8.78 2.04
N ALA A 62 0.37 8.14 2.40
CA ALA A 62 0.81 6.91 1.75
C ALA A 62 -0.23 5.78 1.91
N ARG A 63 -0.82 5.65 3.11
CA ARG A 63 -1.89 4.69 3.34
C ARG A 63 -3.10 4.96 2.47
N LYS A 64 -3.53 6.22 2.41
CA LYS A 64 -4.65 6.62 1.56
C LYS A 64 -4.40 6.26 0.10
N ARG A 65 -3.25 6.59 -0.45
CA ARG A 65 -2.90 6.27 -1.84
C ARG A 65 -2.89 4.77 -2.13
N ALA A 66 -2.34 3.97 -1.20
CA ALA A 66 -2.36 2.52 -1.34
C ALA A 66 -3.80 1.96 -1.34
N ILE A 67 -4.68 2.50 -0.51
CA ILE A 67 -6.10 2.13 -0.47
C ILE A 67 -6.82 2.56 -1.77
N ASP A 68 -6.56 3.76 -2.26
CA ASP A 68 -7.13 4.28 -3.51
C ASP A 68 -6.72 3.41 -4.71
N GLU A 69 -5.48 2.91 -4.72
CA GLU A 69 -5.01 2.01 -5.76
C GLU A 69 -5.74 0.65 -5.72
N ILE A 70 -5.90 0.05 -4.52
CA ILE A 70 -6.71 -1.17 -4.35
C ILE A 70 -8.16 -0.94 -4.81
N ALA A 71 -8.78 0.17 -4.42
CA ALA A 71 -10.13 0.52 -4.83
C ALA A 71 -10.26 0.65 -6.35
N SER A 72 -9.24 1.20 -7.01
CA SER A 72 -9.19 1.29 -8.47
C SER A 72 -9.14 -0.08 -9.13
N GLN A 73 -8.32 -1.00 -8.62
CA GLN A 73 -8.22 -2.37 -9.15
C GLN A 73 -9.53 -3.14 -8.96
N ILE A 74 -10.19 -3.02 -7.81
CA ILE A 74 -11.53 -3.60 -7.57
C ILE A 74 -12.53 -3.10 -8.60
N SER A 75 -12.56 -1.79 -8.85
CA SER A 75 -13.46 -1.18 -9.83
C SER A 75 -13.24 -1.73 -11.25
N ILE A 76 -11.97 -1.90 -11.65
CA ILE A 76 -11.60 -2.46 -12.95
C ILE A 76 -12.04 -3.94 -13.04
N ASP A 77 -11.80 -4.73 -12.01
CA ASP A 77 -12.13 -6.15 -11.96
C ASP A 77 -13.64 -6.37 -12.05
N ILE A 78 -14.42 -5.62 -11.26
CA ILE A 78 -15.89 -5.66 -11.31
C ILE A 78 -16.40 -5.24 -12.70
N THR A 79 -15.87 -4.15 -13.27
CA THR A 79 -16.29 -3.65 -14.60
C THR A 79 -15.98 -4.65 -15.70
N SER A 80 -14.83 -5.31 -15.66
CA SER A 80 -14.41 -6.32 -16.63
C SER A 80 -15.32 -7.54 -16.60
N ASN A 81 -15.57 -8.07 -15.40
CA ASN A 81 -16.43 -9.23 -15.19
C ASN A 81 -17.88 -8.93 -15.61
N PHE A 82 -18.33 -7.70 -15.39
CA PHE A 82 -19.67 -7.29 -15.76
C PHE A 82 -19.84 -7.12 -17.27
N LYS A 83 -18.88 -6.53 -17.99
CA LYS A 83 -18.91 -6.42 -19.46
C LYS A 83 -19.05 -7.79 -20.11
N THR A 84 -18.37 -8.80 -19.57
CA THR A 84 -18.48 -10.18 -20.04
C THR A 84 -19.89 -10.74 -19.84
N SER A 85 -20.53 -10.44 -18.72
CA SER A 85 -21.89 -10.90 -18.41
C SER A 85 -23.00 -10.16 -19.16
N ILE A 86 -22.81 -8.88 -19.51
CA ILE A 86 -23.81 -8.05 -20.23
C ILE A 86 -23.87 -8.38 -21.74
N THR A 87 -22.76 -8.82 -22.31
CA THR A 87 -22.78 -9.27 -23.72
C THR A 87 -23.82 -10.38 -23.95
N GLU A 88 -24.20 -11.05 -22.86
CA GLU A 88 -25.25 -12.08 -22.89
C GLU A 88 -26.70 -11.58 -22.61
N LYS A 89 -26.94 -10.37 -22.08
CA LYS A 89 -28.25 -9.98 -21.51
C LYS A 89 -28.79 -8.56 -21.79
N ASN A 90 -28.30 -7.80 -22.74
CA ASN A 90 -28.93 -6.51 -23.19
C ASN A 90 -29.25 -5.46 -22.10
N TYR A 91 -28.47 -5.31 -21.03
CA TYR A 91 -28.65 -4.26 -20.02
C TYR A 91 -27.84 -3.00 -20.32
N SER A 92 -28.33 -1.82 -19.92
CA SER A 92 -27.71 -0.52 -20.14
C SER A 92 -26.38 -0.37 -19.30
N ILE A 93 -25.27 -0.23 -20.01
CA ILE A 93 -23.91 -0.05 -19.41
C ILE A 93 -23.82 1.23 -18.58
N LYS A 94 -24.63 2.25 -18.88
CA LYS A 94 -24.55 3.59 -18.31
C LYS A 94 -24.96 3.63 -16.82
N GLU A 95 -26.10 3.04 -16.46
CA GLU A 95 -26.60 3.01 -15.08
C GLU A 95 -25.70 2.24 -14.14
N TYR A 96 -25.02 1.22 -14.67
CA TYR A 96 -24.09 0.43 -13.87
C TYR A 96 -22.76 1.14 -13.63
N THR A 97 -22.25 1.88 -14.61
CA THR A 97 -21.01 2.66 -14.45
C THR A 97 -21.18 3.76 -13.40
N GLU A 98 -22.36 4.36 -13.31
CA GLU A 98 -22.70 5.34 -12.27
C GLU A 98 -22.74 4.68 -10.87
N SER A 99 -23.35 3.50 -10.74
CA SER A 99 -23.41 2.78 -9.46
C SER A 99 -22.02 2.32 -8.96
N ILE A 100 -21.10 1.95 -9.86
CA ILE A 100 -19.72 1.63 -9.49
C ILE A 100 -18.95 2.87 -9.05
N SER A 101 -19.22 4.03 -9.65
CA SER A 101 -18.59 5.29 -9.24
C SER A 101 -19.02 5.68 -7.82
N GLU A 102 -20.26 5.46 -7.43
CA GLU A 102 -20.77 5.66 -6.08
C GLU A 102 -20.17 4.69 -5.06
N VAL A 103 -20.03 3.42 -5.41
CA VAL A 103 -19.32 2.40 -4.59
C VAL A 103 -17.86 2.78 -4.38
N ARG A 104 -17.21 3.43 -5.33
CA ARG A 104 -15.83 3.89 -5.27
C ARG A 104 -15.61 4.97 -4.22
N VAL A 105 -16.58 5.85 -4.02
CA VAL A 105 -16.48 6.97 -3.06
C VAL A 105 -16.77 6.53 -1.63
N ASN A 106 -17.60 5.50 -1.44
CA ASN A 106 -18.09 5.03 -0.15
C ASN A 106 -17.54 3.66 0.29
N ALA A 107 -16.61 3.07 -0.47
CA ALA A 107 -16.04 1.79 -0.11
C ALA A 107 -15.14 1.95 1.13
N ASN A 108 -15.73 1.81 2.30
CA ASN A 108 -15.00 1.49 3.51
C ASN A 108 -14.41 0.09 3.31
N LEU A 109 -13.21 0.05 2.70
CA LEU A 109 -12.52 -1.20 2.40
C LEU A 109 -12.03 -1.82 3.70
N GLU A 110 -12.83 -2.72 4.24
CA GLU A 110 -12.50 -3.51 5.41
C GLU A 110 -11.43 -4.56 5.06
N HIS A 111 -10.68 -4.98 6.06
CA HIS A 111 -9.68 -6.07 5.94
C HIS A 111 -8.48 -5.76 5.04
N ILE A 112 -8.15 -4.49 4.80
CA ILE A 112 -6.88 -4.14 4.15
C ILE A 112 -5.73 -4.43 5.11
N GLU A 113 -4.76 -5.22 4.66
CA GLU A 113 -3.55 -5.53 5.38
C GLU A 113 -2.41 -4.62 4.92
N ILE A 114 -1.76 -3.93 5.86
CA ILE A 114 -0.51 -3.23 5.60
C ILE A 114 0.63 -4.24 5.69
N VAL A 115 1.23 -4.57 4.56
CA VAL A 115 2.31 -5.57 4.45
C VAL A 115 3.64 -4.97 4.88
N GLY A 116 3.90 -3.71 4.51
CA GLY A 116 5.15 -3.07 4.84
C GLY A 116 5.15 -1.57 4.61
N THR A 117 6.17 -0.94 5.17
CA THR A 117 6.47 0.48 4.94
C THR A 117 7.98 0.60 4.74
N TYR A 118 8.39 1.21 3.65
CA TYR A 118 9.77 1.51 3.34
C TYR A 118 9.99 3.01 3.29
N LYS A 119 11.11 3.47 3.81
CA LYS A 119 11.51 4.88 3.81
C LYS A 119 12.93 4.98 3.28
N ASP A 120 13.08 5.71 2.21
CA ASP A 120 14.39 6.12 1.72
C ASP A 120 14.69 7.60 2.04
N LYS A 121 15.63 8.22 1.29
CA LYS A 121 16.02 9.62 1.49
C LYS A 121 14.95 10.60 1.00
N GLU A 122 14.16 10.25 0.01
CA GLU A 122 13.28 11.15 -0.75
C GLU A 122 11.80 10.88 -0.48
N GLU A 123 11.42 9.64 -0.21
CA GLU A 123 10.02 9.24 -0.12
C GLU A 123 9.73 8.21 0.97
N ILE A 124 8.46 7.99 1.20
CA ILE A 124 7.91 6.86 1.94
C ILE A 124 7.03 6.05 1.00
N THR A 125 7.22 4.74 0.99
CA THR A 125 6.37 3.80 0.27
C THR A 125 5.67 2.89 1.27
N LEU A 126 4.35 2.81 1.17
CA LEU A 126 3.53 1.88 1.95
C LEU A 126 2.94 0.85 1.01
N PHE A 127 3.09 -0.42 1.37
CA PHE A 127 2.55 -1.56 0.64
C PHE A 127 1.38 -2.16 1.39
N ALA A 128 0.25 -2.27 0.72
CA ALA A 128 -0.99 -2.85 1.23
C ALA A 128 -1.51 -3.94 0.31
N ARG A 129 -2.34 -4.83 0.83
CA ARG A 129 -3.06 -5.84 0.06
C ARG A 129 -4.44 -6.10 0.63
N LEU A 130 -5.33 -6.59 -0.22
CA LEU A 130 -6.66 -7.04 0.15
C LEU A 130 -6.95 -8.37 -0.52
N LYS A 131 -7.35 -9.38 0.26
CA LYS A 131 -7.72 -10.68 -0.28
C LYS A 131 -9.08 -10.62 -0.96
N LYS A 132 -9.14 -11.01 -2.24
CA LYS A 132 -10.37 -10.97 -3.07
C LYS A 132 -11.52 -11.77 -2.44
N GLY A 133 -11.23 -12.99 -1.95
CA GLY A 133 -12.22 -13.82 -1.28
C GLY A 133 -12.85 -13.13 -0.08
N THR A 134 -12.05 -12.52 0.80
CA THR A 134 -12.53 -11.81 1.99
C THR A 134 -13.41 -10.61 1.61
N TYR A 135 -13.04 -9.87 0.58
CA TYR A 135 -13.85 -8.76 0.05
C TYR A 135 -15.23 -9.25 -0.41
N TYR A 136 -15.28 -10.27 -1.27
CA TYR A 136 -16.54 -10.79 -1.78
C TYR A 136 -17.44 -11.40 -0.70
N GLU A 137 -16.87 -12.06 0.29
CA GLU A 137 -17.60 -12.55 1.47
C GLU A 137 -18.22 -11.41 2.28
N THR A 138 -17.45 -10.34 2.50
CA THR A 138 -17.91 -9.14 3.21
C THR A 138 -19.09 -8.49 2.48
N ILE A 139 -19.00 -8.33 1.15
CA ILE A 139 -20.09 -7.78 0.34
C ILE A 139 -21.34 -8.68 0.39
N ARG A 140 -21.15 -9.99 0.31
CA ARG A 140 -22.27 -10.95 0.40
C ARG A 140 -22.99 -10.86 1.74
N ARG A 141 -22.22 -10.80 2.84
CA ARG A 141 -22.76 -10.64 4.19
C ARG A 141 -23.51 -9.32 4.36
N LYS A 142 -22.95 -8.19 3.89
CA LYS A 142 -23.60 -6.88 3.95
C LYS A 142 -24.93 -6.88 3.17
N ARG A 143 -24.98 -7.52 2.01
CA ARG A 143 -26.23 -7.67 1.24
C ARG A 143 -27.27 -8.52 1.98
N ALA A 144 -26.87 -9.65 2.56
CA ALA A 144 -27.78 -10.49 3.32
C ALA A 144 -28.40 -9.74 4.51
N ASN A 145 -27.57 -9.04 5.28
CA ASN A 145 -28.03 -8.23 6.42
C ASN A 145 -28.96 -7.09 5.97
N ALA A 146 -28.68 -6.43 4.85
CA ALA A 146 -29.53 -5.37 4.32
C ALA A 146 -30.91 -5.90 3.90
N VAL A 147 -30.97 -7.07 3.27
CA VAL A 147 -32.24 -7.73 2.90
C VAL A 147 -33.02 -8.12 4.16
N GLU A 148 -32.38 -8.74 5.15
CA GLU A 148 -33.02 -9.12 6.44
C GLU A 148 -33.59 -7.89 7.15
N THR A 149 -32.81 -6.81 7.21
CA THR A 149 -33.25 -5.54 7.81
C THR A 149 -34.48 -4.99 7.05
N ALA A 150 -34.46 -5.01 5.73
CA ALA A 150 -35.59 -4.52 4.90
C ALA A 150 -36.88 -5.34 5.12
N ILE A 151 -36.77 -6.65 5.27
CA ILE A 151 -37.92 -7.53 5.54
C ILE A 151 -38.49 -7.24 6.93
N GLY A 152 -37.65 -7.05 7.95
CA GLY A 152 -38.09 -6.75 9.32
C GLY A 152 -38.79 -5.39 9.50
N TYR A 153 -38.74 -4.48 8.49
CA TYR A 153 -39.51 -3.23 8.48
C TYR A 153 -40.89 -3.37 7.85
N VAL A 154 -41.23 -4.51 7.26
CA VAL A 154 -42.49 -4.73 6.53
C VAL A 154 -43.50 -5.53 7.39
N GLU A 155 -43.08 -6.11 8.51
CA GLU A 155 -43.91 -6.73 9.52
C GLU A 155 -44.33 -5.73 10.60
#